data_e02faa30c50ecd598ad6716aa3e15150
#
_entry.id   e02faa30c50ecd598ad6716aa3e15150
#
_cell.length_a   1.000
_cell.length_b   1.000
_cell.length_c   1.000
_cell.angle_alpha   90.00
_cell.angle_beta   90.00
_cell.angle_gamma   90.00
#
_symmetry.space_group_name_H-M   'P 1'
#
loop_
_entity.id
_entity.type
_entity.pdbx_description
1 polymer ?
#
loop_
_entity_poly.entity_id
_entity_poly.type
_entity_poly.pdbx_seq_one_letter_code
_entity_poly.pdbx_strand_id
1 'polypeptide(L)'
;MPAAAAGPPRITFGTVLTGDQYLHCEVSRVRLHADLGGQAVEMEGAAVSQVCESFGIPWLVVRSLSDLAGAESSFDFTAFVDEVAAQSALILRRLMSVL
;
A
#
# COMPACT_ATOMS: atom_id res chain seq x y z
N MET A 1 -7.38 0.72 18.42
CA MET A 1 -7.57 1.29 17.11
C MET A 1 -9.02 1.71 16.96
N PRO A 2 -9.25 2.90 16.54
CA PRO A 2 -10.63 3.25 16.24
C PRO A 2 -11.18 2.27 15.24
N ALA A 3 -12.43 1.97 15.39
CA ALA A 3 -13.12 1.19 14.42
C ALA A 3 -12.69 1.72 13.08
N ALA A 4 -12.24 0.82 12.27
CA ALA A 4 -11.88 1.16 10.94
C ALA A 4 -13.03 1.97 10.38
N ALA A 5 -12.66 2.90 9.65
CA ALA A 5 -13.51 3.91 9.15
C ALA A 5 -14.91 3.41 8.87
N ALA A 6 -15.85 3.96 9.57
CA ALA A 6 -17.24 3.67 9.34
C ALA A 6 -17.72 4.21 7.99
N GLY A 7 -16.84 4.43 7.05
CA GLY A 7 -17.19 4.96 5.73
C GLY A 7 -16.50 4.20 4.62
N PRO A 8 -16.74 4.60 3.37
CA PRO A 8 -16.04 3.97 2.25
C PRO A 8 -14.55 4.17 2.35
N PRO A 9 -13.73 3.27 1.80
CA PRO A 9 -12.30 3.41 1.83
C PRO A 9 -11.87 4.66 1.06
N ARG A 10 -10.85 5.30 1.56
CA ARG A 10 -10.26 6.44 0.89
C ARG A 10 -9.22 5.94 -0.10
N ILE A 11 -9.39 6.30 -1.35
CA ILE A 11 -8.50 5.86 -2.43
C ILE A 11 -7.76 7.06 -2.98
N THR A 12 -6.45 6.96 -3.07
CA THR A 12 -5.63 8.01 -3.66
C THR A 12 -4.61 7.40 -4.60
N PHE A 13 -4.03 8.23 -5.44
CA PHE A 13 -2.92 7.84 -6.31
C PHE A 13 -1.64 8.46 -5.79
N GLY A 14 -0.55 7.76 -5.94
CA GLY A 14 0.71 8.28 -5.48
C GLY A 14 1.87 7.36 -5.80
N THR A 15 3.05 7.78 -5.39
CA THR A 15 4.27 7.02 -5.58
C THR A 15 4.43 6.00 -4.47
N VAL A 16 4.60 4.75 -4.86
CA VAL A 16 4.85 3.65 -3.94
C VAL A 16 6.31 3.23 -4.08
N LEU A 17 7.01 3.22 -2.96
CA LEU A 17 8.41 2.81 -2.93
C LEU A 17 8.52 1.35 -2.52
N THR A 18 9.45 0.64 -3.12
CA THR A 18 9.69 -0.76 -2.79
C THR A 18 11.07 -0.90 -2.18
N GLY A 19 11.16 -1.61 -1.06
CA GLY A 19 12.42 -1.93 -0.41
C GLY A 19 12.48 -3.40 -0.06
N ASP A 20 13.67 -3.85 0.33
CA ASP A 20 13.91 -5.24 0.70
C ASP A 20 13.75 -5.49 2.19
N GLN A 21 13.53 -4.43 2.96
CA GLN A 21 13.44 -4.53 4.41
C GLN A 21 12.16 -3.87 4.89
N TYR A 22 11.63 -4.39 5.98
CA TYR A 22 10.51 -3.75 6.63
C TYR A 22 10.93 -2.38 7.17
N LEU A 23 10.30 -1.33 6.69
CA LEU A 23 10.62 0.02 7.12
C LEU A 23 9.92 0.33 8.42
N HIS A 24 10.71 0.51 9.50
CA HIS A 24 10.19 0.74 10.84
C HIS A 24 10.88 1.93 11.51
N CYS A 25 11.41 2.86 10.73
CA CYS A 25 12.13 4.01 11.25
C CYS A 25 11.48 5.29 10.74
N GLU A 26 11.03 6.13 11.67
CA GLU A 26 10.37 7.37 11.30
C GLU A 26 11.29 8.32 10.54
N VAL A 27 12.56 8.38 10.91
CA VAL A 27 13.54 9.23 10.22
C VAL A 27 13.69 8.81 8.78
N SER A 28 13.79 7.51 8.53
CA SER A 28 13.88 6.97 7.17
C SER A 28 12.61 7.24 6.39
N ARG A 29 11.45 7.10 7.03
CA ARG A 29 10.17 7.38 6.41
C ARG A 29 10.07 8.83 5.92
N VAL A 30 10.44 9.76 6.79
CA VAL A 30 10.39 11.18 6.46
C VAL A 30 11.38 11.50 5.33
N ARG A 31 12.57 10.92 5.39
CA ARG A 31 13.58 11.15 4.36
C ARG A 31 13.14 10.61 3.01
N LEU A 32 12.58 9.40 2.97
CA LEU A 32 12.11 8.82 1.72
C LEU A 32 10.97 9.63 1.11
N HIS A 33 10.08 10.14 1.94
CA HIS A 33 9.03 11.01 1.45
C HIS A 33 9.60 12.31 0.87
N ALA A 34 10.55 12.91 1.56
CA ALA A 34 11.15 14.17 1.12
C ALA A 34 12.00 14.01 -0.13
N ASP A 35 12.81 12.96 -0.20
CA ASP A 35 13.80 12.80 -1.26
C ASP A 35 13.21 12.17 -2.52
N LEU A 36 12.29 11.23 -2.38
CA LEU A 36 11.76 10.45 -3.49
C LEU A 36 10.28 10.69 -3.77
N GLY A 37 9.62 11.49 -2.96
CA GLY A 37 8.19 11.75 -3.11
C GLY A 37 7.32 10.54 -2.82
N GLY A 38 7.84 9.55 -2.10
CA GLY A 38 7.09 8.34 -1.80
C GLY A 38 5.96 8.62 -0.83
N GLN A 39 4.79 8.09 -1.11
CA GLN A 39 3.61 8.23 -0.24
C GLN A 39 3.31 6.94 0.49
N ALA A 40 3.86 5.83 0.04
CA ALA A 40 3.73 4.53 0.69
C ALA A 40 4.99 3.72 0.42
N VAL A 41 5.28 2.77 1.29
CA VAL A 41 6.38 1.84 1.12
C VAL A 41 5.86 0.42 1.26
N GLU A 42 6.42 -0.50 0.50
CA GLU A 42 6.07 -1.90 0.52
C GLU A 42 7.26 -2.71 0.00
N MET A 43 7.12 -3.99 -0.21
CA MET A 43 8.28 -4.85 -0.44
C MET A 43 8.24 -5.64 -1.75
N GLU A 44 7.16 -5.63 -2.50
CA GLU A 44 7.01 -6.48 -3.68
C GLU A 44 6.69 -5.77 -4.99
N GLY A 45 6.17 -4.56 -4.93
CA GLY A 45 5.62 -3.89 -6.11
C GLY A 45 6.62 -3.68 -7.24
N ALA A 46 7.84 -3.29 -6.92
CA ALA A 46 8.84 -3.06 -7.95
C ALA A 46 9.24 -4.34 -8.67
N ALA A 47 9.25 -5.48 -7.98
CA ALA A 47 9.54 -6.76 -8.62
C ALA A 47 8.46 -7.11 -9.64
N VAL A 48 7.20 -6.91 -9.27
CA VAL A 48 6.08 -7.17 -10.18
C VAL A 48 6.14 -6.23 -11.38
N SER A 49 6.33 -4.95 -11.14
CA SER A 49 6.37 -3.97 -12.22
C SER A 49 7.55 -4.20 -13.15
N GLN A 50 8.69 -4.60 -12.63
CA GLN A 50 9.86 -4.89 -13.44
C GLN A 50 9.61 -6.05 -14.40
N VAL A 51 8.98 -7.10 -13.93
CA VAL A 51 8.63 -8.24 -14.77
C VAL A 51 7.64 -7.82 -15.84
N CYS A 52 6.59 -7.09 -15.46
CA CYS A 52 5.60 -6.62 -16.42
C CYS A 52 6.22 -5.74 -17.49
N GLU A 53 7.08 -4.81 -17.10
CA GLU A 53 7.78 -3.96 -18.06
C GLU A 53 8.63 -4.77 -19.03
N SER A 54 9.29 -5.82 -18.54
CA SER A 54 10.13 -6.66 -19.38
C SER A 54 9.32 -7.38 -20.47
N PHE A 55 8.05 -7.64 -20.23
CA PHE A 55 7.18 -8.32 -21.18
C PHE A 55 6.22 -7.36 -21.88
N GLY A 56 6.36 -6.06 -21.67
CA GLY A 56 5.47 -5.09 -22.29
C GLY A 56 4.03 -5.16 -21.80
N ILE A 57 3.83 -5.62 -20.56
CA ILE A 57 2.50 -5.76 -19.97
C ILE A 57 2.19 -4.56 -19.10
N PRO A 58 1.07 -3.87 -19.32
CA PRO A 58 0.65 -2.80 -18.43
C PRO A 58 0.44 -3.32 -17.01
N TRP A 59 0.73 -2.48 -16.03
CA TRP A 59 0.61 -2.89 -14.64
C TRP A 59 0.10 -1.75 -13.77
N LEU A 60 -0.44 -2.13 -12.63
CA LEU A 60 -0.93 -1.21 -11.62
C LEU A 60 -0.74 -1.87 -10.26
N VAL A 61 -0.28 -1.11 -9.30
CA VAL A 61 -0.14 -1.60 -7.93
C VAL A 61 -1.25 -0.98 -7.08
N VAL A 62 -2.02 -1.84 -6.43
CA VAL A 62 -3.06 -1.42 -5.49
C VAL A 62 -2.63 -1.92 -4.11
N ARG A 63 -2.51 -1.00 -3.18
CA ARG A 63 -2.07 -1.33 -1.83
C ARG A 63 -2.98 -0.70 -0.80
N SER A 64 -3.16 -1.40 0.30
CA SER A 64 -3.81 -0.86 1.48
C SER A 64 -2.74 -0.60 2.52
N LEU A 65 -2.81 0.57 3.13
CA LEU A 65 -1.83 0.94 4.14
C LEU A 65 -2.13 0.23 5.44
N SER A 66 -1.12 -0.44 6.00
CA SER A 66 -1.26 -1.18 7.25
C SER A 66 -0.85 -0.34 8.46
N ASP A 67 0.18 0.48 8.31
CA ASP A 67 0.63 1.37 9.37
C ASP A 67 1.45 2.49 8.75
N LEU A 68 1.84 3.45 9.57
CA LEU A 68 2.82 4.44 9.18
C LEU A 68 4.20 3.88 9.52
N ALA A 69 5.06 3.76 8.53
CA ALA A 69 6.41 3.24 8.73
C ALA A 69 7.12 4.03 9.84
N GLY A 70 7.60 3.33 10.86
CA GLY A 70 8.26 3.95 12.00
C GLY A 70 7.31 4.52 13.04
N ALA A 71 6.02 4.50 12.80
CA ALA A 71 5.03 4.95 13.77
C ALA A 71 4.58 3.79 14.65
N GLU A 72 3.60 4.06 15.52
CA GLU A 72 3.05 3.06 16.41
C GLU A 72 2.45 1.89 15.63
N SER A 73 2.92 0.70 15.89
CA SER A 73 2.46 -0.50 15.19
C SER A 73 1.69 -1.46 16.10
N SER A 74 1.21 -0.97 17.24
CA SER A 74 0.48 -1.80 18.19
C SER A 74 -1.01 -1.95 17.88
N PHE A 75 -1.47 -1.43 16.74
CA PHE A 75 -2.87 -1.60 16.38
C PHE A 75 -3.16 -3.08 16.06
N ASP A 76 -4.42 -3.43 16.10
CA ASP A 76 -4.84 -4.82 15.86
C ASP A 76 -4.70 -5.16 14.37
N PHE A 77 -3.56 -5.74 14.03
CA PHE A 77 -3.26 -6.09 12.65
C PHE A 77 -4.21 -7.15 12.12
N THR A 78 -4.62 -8.09 12.96
CA THR A 78 -5.54 -9.16 12.54
C THR A 78 -6.89 -8.61 12.13
N ALA A 79 -7.47 -7.72 12.95
CA ALA A 79 -8.73 -7.07 12.59
C ALA A 79 -8.60 -6.22 11.35
N PHE A 80 -7.47 -5.52 11.21
CA PHE A 80 -7.20 -4.71 10.03
C PHE A 80 -7.17 -5.57 8.77
N VAL A 81 -6.48 -6.70 8.80
CA VAL A 81 -6.36 -7.58 7.63
C VAL A 81 -7.72 -8.10 7.20
N ASP A 82 -8.55 -8.54 8.14
CA ASP A 82 -9.88 -9.06 7.82
C ASP A 82 -10.73 -8.03 7.11
N GLU A 83 -10.73 -6.80 7.59
CA GLU A 83 -11.52 -5.73 7.00
C GLU A 83 -10.98 -5.29 5.65
N VAL A 84 -9.67 -5.11 5.58
CA VAL A 84 -9.01 -4.64 4.35
C VAL A 84 -9.12 -5.68 3.25
N ALA A 85 -9.04 -6.97 3.59
CA ALA A 85 -9.19 -8.02 2.60
C ALA A 85 -10.54 -7.92 1.89
N ALA A 86 -11.61 -7.71 2.63
CA ALA A 86 -12.94 -7.57 2.06
C ALA A 86 -13.06 -6.31 1.19
N GLN A 87 -12.53 -5.18 1.67
CA GLN A 87 -12.58 -3.93 0.94
C GLN A 87 -11.73 -3.98 -0.32
N SER A 88 -10.53 -4.56 -0.23
CA SER A 88 -9.64 -4.67 -1.38
C SER A 88 -10.24 -5.55 -2.46
N ALA A 89 -10.87 -6.65 -2.08
CA ALA A 89 -11.54 -7.53 -3.03
C ALA A 89 -12.65 -6.77 -3.78
N LEU A 90 -13.42 -5.97 -3.07
CA LEU A 90 -14.49 -5.18 -3.67
C LEU A 90 -13.94 -4.14 -4.65
N ILE A 91 -12.88 -3.45 -4.26
CA ILE A 91 -12.25 -2.45 -5.12
C ILE A 91 -11.70 -3.09 -6.39
N LEU A 92 -10.99 -4.20 -6.26
CA LEU A 92 -10.45 -4.92 -7.41
C LEU A 92 -11.54 -5.42 -8.33
N ARG A 93 -12.63 -5.93 -7.76
CA ARG A 93 -13.76 -6.39 -8.55
C ARG A 93 -14.37 -5.26 -9.37
N ARG A 94 -14.51 -4.08 -8.78
CA ARG A 94 -15.01 -2.91 -9.50
C ARG A 94 -14.04 -2.44 -10.58
N LEU A 95 -12.75 -2.46 -10.27
CA LEU A 95 -11.74 -2.09 -11.25
C LEU A 95 -11.79 -3.02 -12.46
N MET A 96 -11.88 -4.33 -12.23
CA MET A 96 -11.95 -5.29 -13.32
C MET A 96 -13.18 -5.08 -14.22
N SER A 97 -14.25 -4.57 -13.68
CA SER A 97 -15.47 -4.35 -14.45
C SER A 97 -15.38 -3.15 -15.40
N VAL A 98 -14.39 -2.28 -15.23
CA VAL A 98 -14.22 -1.10 -16.09
C VAL A 98 -12.97 -1.16 -16.97
N LEU A 99 -12.19 -2.20 -16.86
CA LEU A 99 -10.99 -2.37 -17.70
C LEU A 99 -11.31 -2.96 -19.08
#